data_4b7039729a68d2644966c306c88d66b9
#
_entry.id   4b7039729a68d2644966c306c88d66b9
#
_cell.length_a   1.000
_cell.length_b   1.000
_cell.length_c   1.000
_cell.angle_alpha   90.00
_cell.angle_beta   90.00
_cell.angle_gamma   90.00
#
_symmetry.space_group_name_H-M   'P 1'
#
loop_
_entity.id
_entity.type
_entity.pdbx_description
1 polymer ?
#
loop_
_entity_poly.entity_id
_entity_poly.type
_entity_poly.pdbx_seq_one_letter_code
_entity_poly.pdbx_strand_id
1 'polypeptide(L)'
;HVQQPTCGEYAERAKAHGRRMAANQAIQADDTVVICNPNNPTGTLLSPNDVLRMHRDVRNSGGELIVDEAFIDYCPDATVRHHVQDGLTVVGSLTKILCIPGVRLGYICAAPEQIARLQERAVTWSLNVLASAVAAELPRHQAEIAADAQANQARAERFARCLQEMRVRVTA
;
A
#
# COMPACT_ATOMS: atom_id res chain seq x y z
N HIS A 1 -13.79 4.15 -4.94
CA HIS A 1 -14.37 3.15 -4.01
C HIS A 1 -13.33 2.69 -3.01
N VAL A 2 -13.69 2.57 -1.76
CA VAL A 2 -12.77 2.17 -0.68
C VAL A 2 -13.48 1.19 0.27
N GLN A 3 -12.79 0.10 0.62
CA GLN A 3 -13.30 -0.85 1.63
C GLN A 3 -13.01 -0.34 3.03
N GLN A 4 -14.02 -0.26 3.89
CA GLN A 4 -13.90 0.20 5.28
C GLN A 4 -13.96 -0.99 6.28
N PRO A 5 -13.31 -0.89 7.44
CA PRO A 5 -12.50 0.23 7.91
C PRO A 5 -11.11 0.23 7.28
N THR A 6 -10.60 1.42 6.92
CA THR A 6 -9.23 1.61 6.40
C THR A 6 -8.72 3.02 6.73
N CYS A 7 -7.53 3.39 6.25
CA CYS A 7 -6.92 4.70 6.48
C CYS A 7 -7.85 5.84 6.02
N GLY A 8 -8.09 6.82 6.90
CA GLY A 8 -8.98 7.95 6.64
C GLY A 8 -8.51 8.90 5.54
N GLU A 9 -7.20 8.91 5.23
CA GLU A 9 -6.61 9.78 4.22
C GLU A 9 -7.23 9.60 2.82
N TYR A 10 -7.68 8.39 2.46
CA TYR A 10 -8.30 8.16 1.16
C TYR A 10 -9.58 8.99 1.00
N ALA A 11 -10.42 9.03 2.06
CA ALA A 11 -11.64 9.83 2.07
C ALA A 11 -11.34 11.32 2.00
N GLU A 12 -10.39 11.80 2.80
CA GLU A 12 -9.98 13.19 2.83
C GLU A 12 -9.40 13.64 1.49
N ARG A 13 -8.56 12.82 0.86
CA ARG A 13 -7.99 13.13 -0.48
C ARG A 13 -9.06 13.11 -1.56
N ALA A 14 -9.95 12.12 -1.58
CA ALA A 14 -11.06 12.10 -2.52
C ALA A 14 -11.90 13.37 -2.42
N LYS A 15 -12.28 13.77 -1.21
CA LYS A 15 -13.04 14.99 -0.94
C LYS A 15 -12.28 16.25 -1.40
N ALA A 16 -11.00 16.36 -1.06
CA ALA A 16 -10.16 17.51 -1.45
C ALA A 16 -10.07 17.70 -2.97
N HIS A 17 -10.21 16.62 -3.74
CA HIS A 17 -10.22 16.64 -5.20
C HIS A 17 -11.63 16.60 -5.81
N GLY A 18 -12.67 16.89 -5.04
CA GLY A 18 -14.05 16.93 -5.52
C GLY A 18 -14.61 15.57 -5.96
N ARG A 19 -13.99 14.47 -5.50
CA ARG A 19 -14.44 13.12 -5.82
C ARG A 19 -15.40 12.61 -4.74
N ARG A 20 -16.46 11.93 -5.17
CA ARG A 20 -17.35 11.23 -4.26
C ARG A 20 -16.70 9.92 -3.84
N MET A 21 -16.67 9.66 -2.54
CA MET A 21 -16.21 8.39 -2.00
C MET A 21 -17.42 7.45 -1.78
N ALA A 22 -17.33 6.25 -2.32
CA ALA A 22 -18.22 5.14 -2.00
C ALA A 22 -17.47 4.15 -1.11
N ALA A 23 -18.04 3.81 0.04
CA ALA A 23 -17.45 2.86 0.99
C ALA A 23 -18.34 1.62 1.09
N ASN A 24 -17.73 0.42 1.02
CA ASN A 24 -18.43 -0.87 1.17
C ASN A 24 -19.66 -1.05 0.26
N GLN A 25 -19.66 -0.41 -0.91
CA GLN A 25 -20.72 -0.53 -1.90
C GLN A 25 -20.26 -1.40 -3.06
N ALA A 26 -21.17 -1.79 -3.94
CA ALA A 26 -20.82 -2.45 -5.19
C ALA A 26 -19.98 -1.51 -6.07
N ILE A 27 -18.94 -2.05 -6.70
CA ILE A 27 -18.09 -1.33 -7.66
C ILE A 27 -18.97 -0.97 -8.86
N GLN A 28 -18.93 0.29 -9.27
CA GLN A 28 -19.66 0.81 -10.42
C GLN A 28 -18.71 0.89 -11.62
N ALA A 29 -19.28 1.10 -12.79
CA ALA A 29 -18.50 1.35 -14.01
C ALA A 29 -17.58 2.57 -13.82
N ASP A 30 -16.35 2.46 -14.30
CA ASP A 30 -15.31 3.51 -14.27
C ASP A 30 -14.87 3.95 -12.86
N ASP A 31 -15.18 3.16 -11.82
CA ASP A 31 -14.72 3.46 -10.47
C ASP A 31 -13.20 3.34 -10.35
N THR A 32 -12.59 4.26 -9.60
CA THR A 32 -11.26 4.05 -9.03
C THR A 32 -11.42 3.35 -7.69
N VAL A 33 -10.96 2.11 -7.61
CA VAL A 33 -10.98 1.30 -6.39
C VAL A 33 -9.64 1.44 -5.67
N VAL A 34 -9.66 1.75 -4.38
CA VAL A 34 -8.46 1.84 -3.54
C VAL A 34 -8.55 0.80 -2.44
N ILE A 35 -7.52 -0.04 -2.33
CA ILE A 35 -7.36 -0.99 -1.23
C ILE A 35 -6.01 -0.76 -0.55
N CYS A 36 -5.97 -1.01 0.77
CA CYS A 36 -4.74 -1.04 1.54
C CYS A 36 -4.39 -2.50 1.83
N ASN A 37 -3.20 -2.94 1.45
CA ASN A 37 -2.77 -4.33 1.63
C ASN A 37 -1.30 -4.41 2.08
N PRO A 38 -1.01 -4.79 3.34
CA PRO A 38 -1.94 -5.09 4.45
C PRO A 38 -2.80 -3.89 4.86
N ASN A 39 -4.05 -4.15 5.26
CA ASN A 39 -4.97 -3.07 5.59
C ASN A 39 -4.67 -2.46 6.97
N ASN A 40 -4.60 -1.15 7.01
CA ASN A 40 -4.57 -0.38 8.26
C ASN A 40 -5.99 0.17 8.55
N PRO A 41 -6.66 -0.16 9.70
CA PRO A 41 -6.05 -0.68 10.93
C PRO A 41 -6.23 -2.18 11.16
N THR A 42 -6.89 -2.93 10.29
CA THR A 42 -7.36 -4.29 10.59
C THR A 42 -6.27 -5.37 10.53
N GLY A 43 -5.14 -5.09 9.86
CA GLY A 43 -4.11 -6.09 9.60
C GLY A 43 -4.48 -7.11 8.51
N THR A 44 -5.68 -7.03 7.93
CA THR A 44 -6.12 -7.97 6.89
C THR A 44 -5.14 -7.95 5.73
N LEU A 45 -4.70 -9.14 5.33
CA LEU A 45 -3.78 -9.37 4.22
C LEU A 45 -4.49 -10.18 3.12
N LEU A 46 -4.57 -9.61 1.93
CA LEU A 46 -5.04 -10.30 0.74
C LEU A 46 -3.87 -10.98 0.05
N SER A 47 -4.11 -12.17 -0.50
CA SER A 47 -3.12 -12.83 -1.33
C SER A 47 -2.93 -12.09 -2.67
N PRO A 48 -1.76 -12.24 -3.35
CA PRO A 48 -1.57 -11.68 -4.69
C PRO A 48 -2.66 -12.12 -5.68
N ASN A 49 -3.08 -13.38 -5.61
CA ASN A 49 -4.14 -13.91 -6.46
C ASN A 49 -5.49 -13.22 -6.24
N ASP A 50 -5.82 -12.88 -4.98
CA ASP A 50 -7.07 -12.18 -4.66
C ASP A 50 -7.03 -10.75 -5.18
N VAL A 51 -5.90 -10.05 -5.00
CA VAL A 51 -5.70 -8.69 -5.54
C VAL A 51 -5.78 -8.68 -7.07
N LEU A 52 -5.12 -9.62 -7.74
CA LEU A 52 -5.14 -9.71 -9.19
C LEU A 52 -6.52 -10.13 -9.74
N ARG A 53 -7.29 -10.93 -9.01
CA ARG A 53 -8.68 -11.21 -9.34
C ARG A 53 -9.52 -9.93 -9.24
N MET A 54 -9.40 -9.19 -8.14
CA MET A 54 -10.08 -7.90 -7.96
C MET A 54 -9.71 -6.91 -9.07
N HIS A 55 -8.44 -6.83 -9.45
CA HIS A 55 -7.99 -5.99 -10.57
C HIS A 55 -8.73 -6.35 -11.86
N ARG A 56 -8.83 -7.65 -12.21
CA ARG A 56 -9.58 -8.07 -13.41
C ARG A 56 -11.05 -7.65 -13.36
N ASP A 57 -11.69 -7.82 -12.21
CA ASP A 57 -13.10 -7.45 -12.03
C ASP A 57 -13.31 -5.94 -12.19
N VAL A 58 -12.44 -5.13 -11.58
CA VAL A 58 -12.44 -3.66 -11.71
C VAL A 58 -12.20 -3.24 -13.16
N ARG A 59 -11.22 -3.86 -13.85
CA ARG A 59 -10.92 -3.55 -15.26
C ARG A 59 -12.07 -3.92 -16.20
N ASN A 60 -12.74 -5.02 -15.95
CA ASN A 60 -13.92 -5.43 -16.73
C ASN A 60 -15.08 -4.43 -16.61
N SER A 61 -15.14 -3.66 -15.53
CA SER A 61 -16.10 -2.55 -15.38
C SER A 61 -15.57 -1.19 -15.86
N GLY A 62 -14.41 -1.14 -16.53
CA GLY A 62 -13.79 0.10 -17.02
C GLY A 62 -12.96 0.85 -15.98
N GLY A 63 -12.90 0.36 -14.74
CA GLY A 63 -12.26 1.04 -13.62
C GLY A 63 -10.74 0.83 -13.51
N GLU A 64 -10.16 1.40 -12.45
CA GLU A 64 -8.75 1.27 -12.07
C GLU A 64 -8.62 0.81 -10.63
N LEU A 65 -7.61 -0.03 -10.34
CA LEU A 65 -7.28 -0.48 -8.99
C LEU A 65 -5.99 0.17 -8.51
N ILE A 66 -6.05 0.83 -7.36
CA ILE A 66 -4.89 1.34 -6.62
C ILE A 66 -4.70 0.48 -5.37
N VAL A 67 -3.52 -0.10 -5.23
CA VAL A 67 -3.13 -0.91 -4.05
C VAL A 67 -2.13 -0.11 -3.24
N ASP A 68 -2.52 0.27 -2.04
CA ASP A 68 -1.61 0.89 -1.08
C ASP A 68 -0.87 -0.21 -0.31
N GLU A 69 0.38 -0.41 -0.67
CA GLU A 69 1.32 -1.36 -0.07
C GLU A 69 2.24 -0.70 0.97
N ALA A 70 1.78 0.32 1.70
CA ALA A 70 2.64 1.05 2.66
C ALA A 70 3.25 0.15 3.74
N PHE A 71 2.67 -1.00 4.03
CA PHE A 71 3.13 -1.96 5.03
C PHE A 71 3.59 -3.30 4.45
N ILE A 72 3.68 -3.42 3.12
CA ILE A 72 3.94 -4.70 2.45
C ILE A 72 5.33 -5.26 2.75
N ASP A 73 6.31 -4.42 3.06
CA ASP A 73 7.67 -4.87 3.32
C ASP A 73 7.78 -5.73 4.60
N TYR A 74 6.75 -5.77 5.45
CA TYR A 74 6.61 -6.72 6.57
C TYR A 74 6.05 -8.08 6.15
N CYS A 75 5.49 -8.20 4.94
CA CYS A 75 4.95 -9.44 4.34
C CYS A 75 5.22 -9.45 2.82
N PRO A 76 6.49 -9.47 2.40
CA PRO A 76 6.91 -9.20 1.02
C PRO A 76 6.35 -10.19 0.00
N ASP A 77 6.02 -11.41 0.41
CA ASP A 77 5.45 -12.43 -0.49
C ASP A 77 4.03 -12.08 -0.97
N ALA A 78 3.37 -11.11 -0.32
CA ALA A 78 2.02 -10.67 -0.69
C ALA A 78 2.00 -9.46 -1.65
N THR A 79 3.15 -8.95 -2.07
CA THR A 79 3.23 -7.79 -2.97
C THR A 79 2.74 -8.10 -4.37
N VAL A 80 2.03 -7.15 -4.97
CA VAL A 80 1.67 -7.20 -6.40
C VAL A 80 2.45 -6.19 -7.25
N ARG A 81 3.45 -5.51 -6.69
CA ARG A 81 4.25 -4.51 -7.41
C ARG A 81 4.97 -5.03 -8.67
N HIS A 82 5.21 -6.35 -8.73
CA HIS A 82 5.81 -6.99 -9.90
C HIS A 82 4.79 -7.39 -10.99
N HIS A 83 3.51 -7.18 -10.70
CA HIS A 83 2.40 -7.50 -11.59
C HIS A 83 1.70 -6.25 -12.15
N VAL A 84 2.31 -5.07 -11.99
CA VAL A 84 1.72 -3.81 -12.48
C VAL A 84 1.49 -3.86 -13.99
N GLN A 85 0.32 -3.43 -14.40
CA GLN A 85 -0.15 -3.41 -15.77
C GLN A 85 -1.22 -2.32 -15.93
N ASP A 86 -1.80 -2.20 -17.10
CA ASP A 86 -2.87 -1.21 -17.33
C ASP A 86 -4.00 -1.34 -16.29
N GLY A 87 -4.33 -0.22 -15.65
CA GLY A 87 -5.34 -0.13 -14.60
C GLY A 87 -4.95 -0.71 -13.24
N LEU A 88 -3.70 -1.13 -13.04
CA LEU A 88 -3.16 -1.52 -11.72
C LEU A 88 -2.03 -0.60 -11.32
N THR A 89 -2.23 0.14 -10.24
CA THR A 89 -1.21 1.02 -9.64
C THR A 89 -0.92 0.58 -8.22
N VAL A 90 0.36 0.45 -7.88
CA VAL A 90 0.82 0.15 -6.52
C VAL A 90 1.52 1.35 -5.94
N VAL A 91 1.17 1.72 -4.71
CA VAL A 91 1.79 2.81 -3.95
C VAL A 91 2.48 2.21 -2.74
N GLY A 92 3.77 2.48 -2.57
CA GLY A 92 4.56 1.98 -1.46
C GLY A 92 5.15 3.10 -0.60
N SER A 93 5.45 2.78 0.66
CA SER A 93 6.04 3.72 1.62
C SER A 93 7.26 3.11 2.30
N LEU A 94 8.42 3.65 2.04
CA LEU A 94 9.67 3.24 2.70
C LEU A 94 9.81 3.80 4.12
N THR A 95 8.97 4.79 4.49
CA THR A 95 9.02 5.41 5.81
C THR A 95 8.58 4.47 6.94
N LYS A 96 7.83 3.40 6.61
CA LYS A 96 7.32 2.43 7.59
C LYS A 96 8.38 1.42 7.97
N ILE A 97 8.88 0.68 6.99
CA ILE A 97 9.89 -0.36 7.23
C ILE A 97 11.21 0.24 7.76
N LEU A 98 11.58 1.42 7.31
CA LEU A 98 12.81 2.11 7.76
C LEU A 98 12.62 2.93 9.04
N CYS A 99 11.40 3.02 9.58
CA CYS A 99 11.09 3.83 10.78
C CYS A 99 11.50 5.31 10.67
N ILE A 100 11.41 5.92 9.47
CA ILE A 100 11.84 7.30 9.19
C ILE A 100 10.69 8.17 8.66
N PRO A 101 9.60 8.37 9.40
CA PRO A 101 8.41 9.05 8.88
C PRO A 101 8.67 10.50 8.45
N GLY A 102 9.68 11.16 9.03
CA GLY A 102 10.05 12.55 8.70
C GLY A 102 10.75 12.71 7.35
N VAL A 103 11.34 11.67 6.78
CA VAL A 103 12.08 11.73 5.51
C VAL A 103 11.15 11.86 4.30
N ARG A 104 9.91 11.39 4.39
CA ARG A 104 8.89 11.47 3.32
C ARG A 104 9.30 10.76 2.04
N LEU A 105 9.59 9.46 2.13
CA LEU A 105 10.04 8.63 1.01
C LEU A 105 9.02 7.52 0.71
N GLY A 106 8.63 7.40 -0.54
CA GLY A 106 7.74 6.37 -1.07
C GLY A 106 7.96 6.20 -2.57
N TYR A 107 7.20 5.30 -3.16
CA TYR A 107 7.28 5.01 -4.58
C TYR A 107 5.90 4.67 -5.17
N ILE A 108 5.82 4.75 -6.49
CA ILE A 108 4.67 4.29 -7.27
C ILE A 108 5.18 3.32 -8.32
N CYS A 109 4.52 2.18 -8.45
CA CYS A 109 4.70 1.23 -9.54
C CYS A 109 3.41 1.19 -10.35
N ALA A 110 3.49 1.43 -11.65
CA ALA A 110 2.36 1.39 -12.58
C ALA A 110 2.86 1.13 -14.01
N ALA A 111 1.94 0.98 -14.96
CA ALA A 111 2.28 0.91 -16.37
C ALA A 111 3.05 2.16 -16.83
N PRO A 112 3.97 2.07 -17.81
CA PRO A 112 4.81 3.19 -18.25
C PRO A 112 4.00 4.45 -18.63
N GLU A 113 2.88 4.28 -19.32
CA GLU A 113 2.01 5.38 -19.72
C GLU A 113 1.37 6.09 -18.54
N GLN A 114 1.06 5.34 -17.49
CA GLN A 114 0.53 5.91 -16.24
C GLN A 114 1.63 6.68 -15.50
N ILE A 115 2.84 6.14 -15.43
CA ILE A 115 3.99 6.82 -14.82
C ILE A 115 4.29 8.12 -15.55
N ALA A 116 4.28 8.13 -16.89
CA ALA A 116 4.50 9.35 -17.67
C ALA A 116 3.47 10.45 -17.33
N ARG A 117 2.19 10.10 -17.27
CA ARG A 117 1.12 11.04 -16.87
C ARG A 117 1.27 11.57 -15.44
N LEU A 118 1.77 10.74 -14.52
CA LEU A 118 2.04 11.17 -13.15
C LEU A 118 3.26 12.11 -13.08
N GLN A 119 4.30 11.82 -13.86
CA GLN A 119 5.50 12.67 -13.93
C GLN A 119 5.20 14.08 -14.47
N GLU A 120 4.32 14.22 -15.46
CA GLU A 120 3.87 15.51 -15.98
C GLU A 120 3.21 16.39 -14.91
N ARG A 121 2.62 15.78 -13.88
CA ARG A 121 1.94 16.47 -12.78
C ARG A 121 2.74 16.51 -11.47
N ALA A 122 3.89 15.86 -11.46
CA ALA A 122 4.75 15.85 -10.28
C ALA A 122 5.32 17.24 -10.01
N VAL A 123 5.39 17.60 -8.73
CA VAL A 123 6.05 18.84 -8.34
C VAL A 123 7.56 18.73 -8.58
N THR A 124 8.16 19.81 -9.05
CA THR A 124 9.60 19.92 -9.21
C THR A 124 10.29 19.67 -7.86
N TRP A 125 11.37 18.88 -7.85
CA TRP A 125 12.08 18.48 -6.62
C TRP A 125 11.18 17.82 -5.57
N SER A 126 10.37 16.85 -6.02
CA SER A 126 9.46 16.07 -5.16
C SER A 126 10.18 15.29 -4.06
N LEU A 127 11.48 15.02 -4.18
CA LEU A 127 12.32 14.40 -3.17
C LEU A 127 13.24 15.44 -2.52
N ASN A 128 13.32 15.42 -1.19
CA ASN A 128 14.32 16.19 -0.46
C ASN A 128 15.68 15.45 -0.46
N VAL A 129 16.75 16.15 -0.08
CA VAL A 129 18.11 15.61 -0.10
C VAL A 129 18.28 14.36 0.78
N LEU A 130 17.61 14.31 1.93
CA LEU A 130 17.67 13.15 2.83
C LEU A 130 16.98 11.94 2.21
N ALA A 131 15.81 12.13 1.62
CA ALA A 131 15.09 11.07 0.91
C ALA A 131 15.91 10.50 -0.26
N SER A 132 16.58 11.37 -1.02
CA SER A 132 17.48 10.96 -2.12
C SER A 132 18.68 10.17 -1.62
N ALA A 133 19.30 10.59 -0.52
CA ALA A 133 20.42 9.89 0.08
C ALA A 133 20.00 8.50 0.60
N VAL A 134 18.87 8.42 1.32
CA VAL A 134 18.32 7.14 1.79
C VAL A 134 18.00 6.21 0.61
N ALA A 135 17.34 6.71 -0.43
CA ALA A 135 17.00 5.91 -1.60
C ALA A 135 18.23 5.32 -2.29
N ALA A 136 19.34 6.06 -2.35
CA ALA A 136 20.59 5.60 -2.95
C ALA A 136 21.27 4.47 -2.14
N GLU A 137 21.07 4.43 -0.83
CA GLU A 137 21.64 3.41 0.05
C GLU A 137 20.81 2.13 0.14
N LEU A 138 19.51 2.19 -0.14
CA LEU A 138 18.59 1.04 -0.02
C LEU A 138 19.09 -0.27 -0.65
N PRO A 139 19.70 -0.28 -1.86
CA PRO A 139 20.17 -1.52 -2.47
C PRO A 139 21.26 -2.24 -1.65
N ARG A 140 22.00 -1.50 -0.81
CA ARG A 140 23.07 -2.05 0.03
C ARG A 140 22.56 -2.67 1.33
N HIS A 141 21.35 -2.30 1.76
CA HIS A 141 20.77 -2.66 3.07
C HIS A 141 19.59 -3.62 2.97
N GLN A 142 19.35 -4.23 1.81
CA GLN A 142 18.19 -5.11 1.61
C GLN A 142 18.15 -6.31 2.57
N ALA A 143 19.31 -6.92 2.86
CA ALA A 143 19.38 -8.05 3.78
C ALA A 143 19.04 -7.64 5.22
N GLU A 144 19.47 -6.46 5.66
CA GLU A 144 19.18 -5.92 6.98
C GLU A 144 17.68 -5.59 7.11
N ILE A 145 17.11 -4.97 6.07
CA ILE A 145 15.67 -4.66 6.01
C ILE A 145 14.83 -5.95 6.10
N ALA A 146 15.22 -6.98 5.36
CA ALA A 146 14.52 -8.27 5.40
C ALA A 146 14.63 -8.93 6.80
N ALA A 147 15.80 -8.88 7.44
CA ALA A 147 15.99 -9.40 8.79
C ALA A 147 15.14 -8.64 9.82
N ASP A 148 15.03 -7.32 9.71
CA ASP A 148 14.19 -6.51 10.58
C ASP A 148 12.70 -6.80 10.38
N ALA A 149 12.25 -7.02 9.15
CA ALA A 149 10.89 -7.43 8.83
C ALA A 149 10.54 -8.77 9.51
N GLN A 150 11.41 -9.78 9.39
CA GLN A 150 11.25 -11.08 10.05
C GLN A 150 11.24 -10.97 11.58
N ALA A 151 12.14 -10.17 12.15
CA ALA A 151 12.18 -9.93 13.59
C ALA A 151 10.90 -9.22 14.08
N ASN A 152 10.35 -8.31 13.29
CA ASN A 152 9.10 -7.65 13.61
C ASN A 152 7.91 -8.62 13.57
N GLN A 153 7.85 -9.50 12.58
CA GLN A 153 6.82 -10.55 12.50
C GLN A 153 6.86 -11.45 13.73
N ALA A 154 8.03 -11.94 14.13
CA ALA A 154 8.19 -12.75 15.33
C ALA A 154 7.77 -12.01 16.62
N ARG A 155 8.00 -10.69 16.71
CA ARG A 155 7.51 -9.85 17.81
C ARG A 155 5.98 -9.76 17.80
N ALA A 156 5.37 -9.53 16.65
CA ALA A 156 3.92 -9.44 16.51
C ALA A 156 3.22 -10.74 16.90
N GLU A 157 3.75 -11.91 16.48
CA GLU A 157 3.23 -13.22 16.85
C GLU A 157 3.32 -13.48 18.36
N ARG A 158 4.46 -13.11 19.00
CA ARG A 158 4.59 -13.23 20.47
C ARG A 158 3.57 -12.34 21.17
N PHE A 159 3.40 -11.11 20.72
CA PHE A 159 2.44 -10.19 21.30
C PHE A 159 1.00 -10.70 21.14
N ALA A 160 0.65 -11.22 19.95
CA ALA A 160 -0.66 -11.81 19.72
C ALA A 160 -0.93 -12.98 20.69
N ARG A 161 0.05 -13.88 20.91
CA ARG A 161 -0.08 -14.97 21.90
C ARG A 161 -0.32 -14.44 23.31
N CYS A 162 0.47 -13.45 23.77
CA CYS A 162 0.25 -12.84 25.09
C CYS A 162 -1.16 -12.26 25.25
N LEU A 163 -1.68 -11.59 24.22
CA LEU A 163 -3.05 -11.06 24.25
C LEU A 163 -4.10 -12.17 24.32
N GLN A 164 -3.91 -13.27 23.59
CA GLN A 164 -4.80 -14.43 23.62
C GLN A 164 -4.81 -15.09 25.02
N GLU A 165 -3.64 -15.22 25.66
CA GLU A 165 -3.53 -15.70 27.06
C GLU A 165 -4.29 -14.80 28.03
N MET A 166 -4.30 -13.50 27.79
CA MET A 166 -5.10 -12.52 28.52
C MET A 166 -6.59 -12.51 28.13
N ARG A 167 -7.04 -13.44 27.28
CA ARG A 167 -8.40 -13.53 26.72
C ARG A 167 -8.82 -12.31 25.90
N VAL A 168 -7.88 -11.55 25.36
CA VAL A 168 -8.14 -10.48 24.41
C VAL A 168 -8.33 -11.12 23.03
N ARG A 169 -9.42 -10.76 22.34
CA ARG A 169 -9.67 -11.24 20.99
C ARG A 169 -8.69 -10.57 20.03
N VAL A 170 -7.85 -11.36 19.39
CA VAL A 170 -6.95 -10.91 18.32
C VAL A 170 -7.55 -11.39 17.00
N THR A 171 -7.82 -10.47 16.10
CA THR A 171 -8.17 -10.76 14.71
C THR A 171 -6.93 -10.47 13.87
N ALA A 172 -6.40 -11.49 13.23
CA ALA A 172 -5.33 -11.37 12.26
C ALA A 172 -5.93 -11.36 10.85
#